data_2213be9ada8c51d7781e74b8b4a7fc65
#
_entry.id   2213be9ada8c51d7781e74b8b4a7fc65
#
_cell.length_a   1.000
_cell.length_b   1.000
_cell.length_c   1.000
_cell.angle_alpha   90.00
_cell.angle_beta   90.00
_cell.angle_gamma   90.00
#
_symmetry.space_group_name_H-M   'P 1'
#
loop_
_entity.id
_entity.type
_entity.pdbx_description
1 polymer ?
#
loop_
_entity_poly.entity_id
_entity_poly.type
_entity_poly.pdbx_seq_one_letter_code
_entity_poly.pdbx_strand_id
1 'polypeptide(L)'
;MPRHRSGPAPSAARHSVRVPATTRGRVLAGLGMAAAVVFFLTTVPFHRNWFDLHVYYGAVEHWTGGDPIYDYLRPGTHYGFTYPPFAALCMLPMTLVDWHSALAVSQLMNVAAAAVILHVCLDSVIRRESRHRWFAYTAAACMLALLEPVRDTVSFGQVNLLLLALVLADCRLLTAGRARFPSLGRLAGLGIGLAAAIKLTPAIFICYLLITRRWRAAGVAIGTASGATLLAAWAAPTASRTFWTEAMWNTDRVGSLAYVSNQSWQGMLARLTEPFAEPSRAVWAVGVVLLLWLWARRARQAVAAGDELAGFALTGAAACLVSPVTWVHHLVWLIPALAVLADKGLRADPGGRRRRRLLTWALVSYAVLCSSMVWLWRWNDGGAPGFLGANAYVWMALFLLLLLPLGEPGADRGGPYAQSGPYAQSGPSATMGLCAHATASPSPSVPVSWLSEQPASPTRPGSKPAPSGSAG
;
A
#
# COMPACT_ATOMS: atom_id res chain seq x y z
N MET A 1 -19.85 43.15 50.33
CA MET A 1 -19.37 42.68 49.06
C MET A 1 -19.96 41.30 48.81
N PRO A 2 -20.88 41.09 47.83
CA PRO A 2 -21.45 39.78 47.57
C PRO A 2 -20.54 39.00 46.62
N ARG A 3 -20.28 37.73 46.97
CA ARG A 3 -19.50 36.75 46.16
C ARG A 3 -20.32 36.33 44.95
N HIS A 4 -19.83 36.66 43.74
CA HIS A 4 -20.30 36.11 42.50
C HIS A 4 -20.05 34.59 42.45
N ARG A 5 -21.09 33.78 42.48
CA ARG A 5 -21.07 32.37 42.10
C ARG A 5 -21.01 32.31 40.56
N SER A 6 -19.86 31.92 40.04
CA SER A 6 -19.70 31.52 38.64
C SER A 6 -20.46 30.19 38.43
N GLY A 7 -21.55 30.25 37.68
CA GLY A 7 -22.29 29.09 37.22
C GLY A 7 -21.44 28.24 36.26
N PRO A 8 -21.73 26.90 36.16
CA PRO A 8 -20.96 26.03 35.27
C PRO A 8 -21.17 26.45 33.81
N ALA A 9 -20.06 26.54 33.06
CA ALA A 9 -20.07 26.81 31.63
C ALA A 9 -20.94 25.79 30.87
N PRO A 10 -21.69 26.22 29.85
CA PRO A 10 -22.54 25.32 29.07
C PRO A 10 -21.67 24.27 28.39
N SER A 11 -21.99 23.01 28.67
CA SER A 11 -21.41 21.83 28.03
C SER A 11 -21.63 21.92 26.51
N ALA A 12 -20.54 22.06 25.75
CA ALA A 12 -20.57 22.02 24.29
C ALA A 12 -21.24 20.71 23.85
N ALA A 13 -22.41 20.82 23.22
CA ALA A 13 -23.17 19.71 22.70
C ALA A 13 -22.28 18.87 21.76
N ARG A 14 -21.95 17.66 22.17
CA ARG A 14 -21.28 16.69 21.33
C ARG A 14 -22.24 16.30 20.19
N HIS A 15 -22.03 16.79 19.00
CA HIS A 15 -22.62 16.22 17.80
C HIS A 15 -21.97 14.85 17.54
N SER A 16 -22.36 13.85 18.32
CA SER A 16 -22.09 12.46 17.98
C SER A 16 -23.10 12.03 16.91
N VAL A 17 -22.64 11.57 15.76
CA VAL A 17 -23.51 10.86 14.82
C VAL A 17 -24.14 9.70 15.61
N ARG A 18 -25.46 9.80 15.88
CA ARG A 18 -26.17 8.81 16.69
C ARG A 18 -26.36 7.56 15.81
N VAL A 19 -25.60 6.51 16.09
CA VAL A 19 -25.85 5.18 15.53
C VAL A 19 -27.23 4.72 16.02
N PRO A 20 -28.12 4.22 15.14
CA PRO A 20 -29.46 3.76 15.53
C PRO A 20 -29.38 2.74 16.69
N ALA A 21 -30.19 2.97 17.72
CA ALA A 21 -30.15 2.18 18.95
C ALA A 21 -30.60 0.72 18.73
N THR A 22 -31.56 0.49 17.84
CA THR A 22 -32.14 -0.83 17.58
C THR A 22 -31.45 -1.54 16.41
N THR A 23 -31.44 -2.87 16.39
CA THR A 23 -30.93 -3.67 15.28
C THR A 23 -31.68 -3.38 13.99
N ARG A 24 -33.02 -3.27 14.06
CA ARG A 24 -33.86 -2.91 12.91
C ARG A 24 -33.47 -1.53 12.34
N GLY A 25 -33.28 -0.53 13.21
CA GLY A 25 -32.84 0.80 12.77
C GLY A 25 -31.47 0.77 12.09
N ARG A 26 -30.52 -0.05 12.58
CA ARG A 26 -29.21 -0.21 11.93
C ARG A 26 -29.30 -0.93 10.58
N VAL A 27 -30.15 -1.95 10.46
CA VAL A 27 -30.39 -2.62 9.16
C VAL A 27 -30.97 -1.63 8.16
N LEU A 28 -32.01 -0.87 8.53
CA LEU A 28 -32.61 0.14 7.66
C LEU A 28 -31.60 1.23 7.26
N ALA A 29 -30.81 1.72 8.20
CA ALA A 29 -29.76 2.68 7.91
C ALA A 29 -28.68 2.10 6.99
N GLY A 30 -28.26 0.84 7.18
CA GLY A 30 -27.32 0.14 6.32
C GLY A 30 -27.85 -0.04 4.89
N LEU A 31 -29.11 -0.47 4.76
CA LEU A 31 -29.78 -0.59 3.46
C LEU A 31 -29.95 0.78 2.79
N GLY A 32 -30.30 1.82 3.56
CA GLY A 32 -30.40 3.19 3.04
C GLY A 32 -29.06 3.72 2.52
N MET A 33 -27.96 3.49 3.25
CA MET A 33 -26.60 3.85 2.79
C MET A 33 -26.23 3.08 1.51
N ALA A 34 -26.46 1.78 1.48
CA ALA A 34 -26.17 0.95 0.30
C ALA A 34 -27.02 1.41 -0.91
N ALA A 35 -28.32 1.67 -0.71
CA ALA A 35 -29.18 2.18 -1.76
C ALA A 35 -28.74 3.55 -2.27
N ALA A 36 -28.34 4.47 -1.37
CA ALA A 36 -27.80 5.78 -1.75
C ALA A 36 -26.52 5.66 -2.57
N VAL A 37 -25.60 4.75 -2.18
CA VAL A 37 -24.38 4.48 -2.96
C VAL A 37 -24.73 3.89 -4.32
N VAL A 38 -25.60 2.92 -4.40
CA VAL A 38 -26.03 2.31 -5.68
C VAL A 38 -26.68 3.40 -6.56
N PHE A 39 -27.58 4.20 -6.00
CA PHE A 39 -28.20 5.32 -6.73
C PHE A 39 -27.13 6.29 -7.25
N PHE A 40 -26.18 6.72 -6.42
CA PHE A 40 -25.07 7.58 -6.84
C PHE A 40 -24.26 6.94 -7.97
N LEU A 41 -23.87 5.66 -7.82
CA LEU A 41 -23.08 4.93 -8.80
C LEU A 41 -23.83 4.72 -10.13
N THR A 42 -25.16 4.70 -10.11
CA THR A 42 -25.98 4.53 -11.32
C THR A 42 -26.31 5.85 -12.01
N THR A 43 -26.36 6.96 -11.29
CA THR A 43 -26.77 8.27 -11.83
C THR A 43 -25.61 9.16 -12.21
N VAL A 44 -24.49 9.12 -11.47
CA VAL A 44 -23.32 9.95 -11.78
C VAL A 44 -22.59 9.38 -12.99
N PRO A 45 -22.37 10.17 -14.06
CA PRO A 45 -21.62 9.71 -15.23
C PRO A 45 -20.19 9.38 -14.85
N PHE A 46 -19.74 8.17 -15.20
CA PHE A 46 -18.34 7.75 -15.13
C PHE A 46 -18.12 6.59 -16.13
N HIS A 47 -16.86 6.18 -16.30
CA HIS A 47 -16.52 5.09 -17.22
C HIS A 47 -17.22 3.78 -16.80
N ARG A 48 -17.98 3.15 -17.70
CA ARG A 48 -18.76 1.92 -17.41
C ARG A 48 -18.60 0.84 -18.45
N ASN A 49 -17.60 0.94 -19.31
CA ASN A 49 -17.48 0.08 -20.49
C ASN A 49 -16.46 -1.04 -20.32
N TRP A 50 -16.03 -1.34 -19.10
CA TRP A 50 -15.10 -2.43 -18.79
C TRP A 50 -13.87 -2.41 -19.69
N PHE A 51 -13.34 -1.22 -19.98
CA PHE A 51 -12.36 -0.99 -21.02
C PHE A 51 -11.15 -1.90 -20.90
N ASP A 52 -10.55 -1.97 -19.71
CA ASP A 52 -9.33 -2.76 -19.50
C ASP A 52 -9.63 -4.26 -19.47
N LEU A 53 -10.78 -4.66 -18.93
CA LEU A 53 -11.19 -6.06 -18.94
C LEU A 53 -11.42 -6.56 -20.38
N HIS A 54 -11.97 -5.71 -21.27
CA HIS A 54 -12.07 -6.03 -22.71
C HIS A 54 -10.69 -6.18 -23.35
N VAL A 55 -9.72 -5.33 -22.96
CA VAL A 55 -8.34 -5.49 -23.44
C VAL A 55 -7.75 -6.81 -22.97
N TYR A 56 -7.95 -7.18 -21.70
CA TYR A 56 -7.40 -8.44 -21.15
C TYR A 56 -8.05 -9.65 -21.81
N TYR A 57 -9.38 -9.66 -21.89
CA TYR A 57 -10.14 -10.76 -22.48
C TYR A 57 -9.77 -10.96 -23.96
N GLY A 58 -9.84 -9.90 -24.77
CA GLY A 58 -9.51 -9.97 -26.19
C GLY A 58 -8.04 -10.29 -26.46
N ALA A 59 -7.11 -9.81 -25.61
CA ALA A 59 -5.69 -10.13 -25.76
C ALA A 59 -5.39 -11.62 -25.50
N VAL A 60 -6.02 -12.23 -24.49
CA VAL A 60 -5.81 -13.67 -24.23
C VAL A 60 -6.55 -14.54 -25.26
N GLU A 61 -7.70 -14.12 -25.79
CA GLU A 61 -8.37 -14.79 -26.93
C GLU A 61 -7.49 -14.74 -28.19
N HIS A 62 -6.97 -13.56 -28.54
CA HIS A 62 -6.04 -13.38 -29.65
C HIS A 62 -4.81 -14.27 -29.52
N TRP A 63 -4.22 -14.33 -28.31
CA TRP A 63 -3.07 -15.15 -28.02
C TRP A 63 -3.35 -16.64 -28.13
N THR A 64 -4.48 -17.13 -27.62
CA THR A 64 -4.88 -18.54 -27.75
C THR A 64 -5.30 -18.91 -29.18
N GLY A 65 -5.64 -17.92 -30.01
CA GLY A 65 -5.85 -18.06 -31.46
C GLY A 65 -4.56 -18.26 -32.26
N GLY A 66 -3.36 -18.10 -31.61
CA GLY A 66 -2.05 -18.32 -32.23
C GLY A 66 -1.27 -17.03 -32.53
N ASP A 67 -1.86 -15.87 -32.34
CA ASP A 67 -1.25 -14.57 -32.61
C ASP A 67 -0.48 -14.01 -31.38
N PRO A 68 0.55 -13.15 -31.55
CA PRO A 68 1.31 -12.59 -30.44
C PRO A 68 0.45 -11.68 -29.56
N ILE A 69 0.46 -11.90 -28.24
CA ILE A 69 -0.39 -11.18 -27.29
C ILE A 69 -0.16 -9.66 -27.30
N TYR A 70 1.07 -9.20 -27.54
CA TYR A 70 1.42 -7.77 -27.57
C TYR A 70 1.08 -7.10 -28.90
N ASP A 71 0.66 -7.85 -29.92
CA ASP A 71 0.16 -7.30 -31.18
C ASP A 71 -1.34 -6.99 -31.12
N TYR A 72 -2.03 -7.54 -30.11
CA TYR A 72 -3.44 -7.24 -29.91
C TYR A 72 -3.67 -5.75 -29.61
N LEU A 73 -4.57 -5.16 -30.37
CA LEU A 73 -5.14 -3.83 -30.11
C LEU A 73 -6.65 -3.97 -29.96
N ARG A 74 -7.21 -3.32 -28.97
CA ARG A 74 -8.67 -3.28 -28.82
C ARG A 74 -9.30 -2.61 -30.04
N PRO A 75 -10.31 -3.23 -30.69
CA PRO A 75 -10.95 -2.70 -31.90
C PRO A 75 -11.35 -1.22 -31.75
N GLY A 76 -11.01 -0.42 -32.77
CA GLY A 76 -11.29 1.02 -32.80
C GLY A 76 -10.42 1.87 -31.86
N THR A 77 -9.33 1.30 -31.31
CA THR A 77 -8.41 2.03 -30.43
C THR A 77 -6.95 1.66 -30.74
N HIS A 78 -6.00 2.41 -30.15
CA HIS A 78 -4.57 2.09 -30.17
C HIS A 78 -4.10 1.41 -28.86
N TYR A 79 -5.02 1.04 -27.98
CA TYR A 79 -4.69 0.43 -26.70
C TYR A 79 -4.62 -1.08 -26.79
N GLY A 80 -3.56 -1.67 -26.25
CA GLY A 80 -3.30 -3.09 -26.23
C GLY A 80 -2.91 -3.62 -24.85
N PHE A 81 -2.49 -4.88 -24.81
CA PHE A 81 -2.01 -5.51 -23.59
C PHE A 81 -0.65 -4.96 -23.17
N THR A 82 -0.53 -4.53 -21.90
CA THR A 82 0.67 -3.85 -21.37
C THR A 82 1.26 -4.51 -20.13
N TYR A 83 0.69 -5.61 -19.68
CA TYR A 83 1.12 -6.32 -18.47
C TYR A 83 2.24 -7.32 -18.73
N PRO A 84 3.04 -7.70 -17.70
CA PRO A 84 4.00 -8.79 -17.81
C PRO A 84 3.35 -10.10 -18.26
N PRO A 85 4.11 -11.00 -18.92
CA PRO A 85 3.59 -12.28 -19.42
C PRO A 85 2.96 -13.17 -18.35
N PHE A 86 3.43 -13.09 -17.10
CA PHE A 86 2.81 -13.82 -16.00
C PHE A 86 1.35 -13.39 -15.75
N ALA A 87 1.03 -12.11 -15.93
CA ALA A 87 -0.36 -11.66 -15.87
C ALA A 87 -1.21 -12.30 -16.96
N ALA A 88 -0.69 -12.41 -18.18
CA ALA A 88 -1.37 -13.10 -19.28
C ALA A 88 -1.67 -14.56 -18.93
N LEU A 89 -0.70 -15.29 -18.36
CA LEU A 89 -0.93 -16.66 -17.87
C LEU A 89 -2.03 -16.73 -16.81
N CYS A 90 -2.06 -15.77 -15.86
CA CYS A 90 -3.12 -15.70 -14.85
C CYS A 90 -4.50 -15.39 -15.46
N MET A 91 -4.55 -14.74 -16.62
CA MET A 91 -5.77 -14.38 -17.33
C MET A 91 -6.23 -15.44 -18.34
N LEU A 92 -5.40 -16.44 -18.69
CA LEU A 92 -5.79 -17.53 -19.60
C LEU A 92 -7.13 -18.21 -19.26
N PRO A 93 -7.48 -18.46 -17.97
CA PRO A 93 -8.78 -19.06 -17.67
C PRO A 93 -9.99 -18.26 -18.16
N MET A 94 -9.82 -16.97 -18.51
CA MET A 94 -10.89 -16.15 -19.10
C MET A 94 -11.36 -16.71 -20.46
N THR A 95 -10.49 -17.39 -21.22
CA THR A 95 -10.83 -17.99 -22.52
C THR A 95 -11.71 -19.23 -22.40
N LEU A 96 -11.87 -19.78 -21.18
CA LEU A 96 -12.70 -20.95 -20.90
C LEU A 96 -14.16 -20.58 -20.60
N VAL A 97 -14.46 -19.29 -20.48
CA VAL A 97 -15.78 -18.78 -20.09
C VAL A 97 -16.19 -17.64 -21.03
N ASP A 98 -17.50 -17.42 -21.13
CA ASP A 98 -18.03 -16.28 -21.88
C ASP A 98 -17.73 -14.94 -21.19
N TRP A 99 -17.91 -13.85 -21.94
CA TRP A 99 -17.65 -12.49 -21.47
C TRP A 99 -18.36 -12.14 -20.15
N HIS A 100 -19.64 -12.51 -20.00
CA HIS A 100 -20.42 -12.16 -18.82
C HIS A 100 -19.92 -12.92 -17.58
N SER A 101 -19.53 -14.17 -17.75
CA SER A 101 -18.91 -14.98 -16.71
C SER A 101 -17.53 -14.44 -16.31
N ALA A 102 -16.69 -14.05 -17.26
CA ALA A 102 -15.40 -13.40 -17.00
C ALA A 102 -15.59 -12.08 -16.23
N LEU A 103 -16.57 -11.27 -16.63
CA LEU A 103 -16.93 -10.03 -15.95
C LEU A 103 -17.39 -10.32 -14.51
N ALA A 104 -18.29 -11.30 -14.32
CA ALA A 104 -18.78 -11.64 -12.97
C ALA A 104 -17.64 -12.10 -12.04
N VAL A 105 -16.72 -12.93 -12.54
CA VAL A 105 -15.53 -13.36 -11.78
C VAL A 105 -14.65 -12.17 -11.43
N SER A 106 -14.37 -11.27 -12.38
CA SER A 106 -13.58 -10.06 -12.13
C SER A 106 -14.21 -9.19 -11.03
N GLN A 107 -15.53 -9.00 -11.07
CA GLN A 107 -16.23 -8.21 -10.04
C GLN A 107 -16.22 -8.91 -8.67
N LEU A 108 -16.40 -10.22 -8.63
CA LEU A 108 -16.31 -11.00 -7.39
C LEU A 108 -14.91 -10.89 -6.77
N MET A 109 -13.85 -10.96 -7.59
CA MET A 109 -12.48 -10.74 -7.14
C MET A 109 -12.28 -9.33 -6.56
N ASN A 110 -12.85 -8.30 -7.20
CA ASN A 110 -12.80 -6.92 -6.67
C ASN A 110 -13.52 -6.80 -5.32
N VAL A 111 -14.69 -7.43 -5.15
CA VAL A 111 -15.41 -7.46 -3.86
C VAL A 111 -14.60 -8.19 -2.79
N ALA A 112 -14.03 -9.34 -3.10
CA ALA A 112 -13.18 -10.08 -2.18
C ALA A 112 -11.93 -9.28 -1.78
N ALA A 113 -11.28 -8.62 -2.75
CA ALA A 113 -10.15 -7.73 -2.49
C ALA A 113 -10.54 -6.55 -1.60
N ALA A 114 -11.68 -5.91 -1.85
CA ALA A 114 -12.21 -4.83 -1.02
C ALA A 114 -12.45 -5.29 0.43
N ALA A 115 -12.99 -6.50 0.63
CA ALA A 115 -13.18 -7.07 1.96
C ALA A 115 -11.84 -7.27 2.70
N VAL A 116 -10.81 -7.78 2.02
CA VAL A 116 -9.45 -7.91 2.58
C VAL A 116 -8.87 -6.54 2.93
N ILE A 117 -8.98 -5.55 2.05
CA ILE A 117 -8.49 -4.18 2.26
C ILE A 117 -9.15 -3.56 3.50
N LEU A 118 -10.48 -3.63 3.60
CA LEU A 118 -11.24 -3.13 4.74
C LEU A 118 -10.82 -3.83 6.04
N HIS A 119 -10.68 -5.16 5.99
CA HIS A 119 -10.25 -5.94 7.16
C HIS A 119 -8.85 -5.52 7.61
N VAL A 120 -7.89 -5.45 6.69
CA VAL A 120 -6.50 -5.10 7.05
C VAL A 120 -6.40 -3.68 7.57
N CYS A 121 -7.05 -2.73 6.91
CA CYS A 121 -6.93 -1.31 7.23
C CYS A 121 -7.78 -0.87 8.44
N LEU A 122 -8.94 -1.47 8.66
CA LEU A 122 -9.94 -0.93 9.59
C LEU A 122 -10.36 -1.85 10.72
N ASP A 123 -10.03 -3.16 10.72
CA ASP A 123 -10.50 -4.09 11.74
C ASP A 123 -10.12 -3.66 13.18
N SER A 124 -8.89 -3.18 13.37
CA SER A 124 -8.43 -2.67 14.66
C SER A 124 -9.20 -1.42 15.12
N VAL A 125 -9.52 -0.54 14.18
CA VAL A 125 -10.32 0.67 14.42
C VAL A 125 -11.75 0.29 14.76
N ILE A 126 -12.37 -0.55 13.94
CA ILE A 126 -13.77 -0.98 14.11
C ILE A 126 -13.96 -1.72 15.43
N ARG A 127 -13.02 -2.59 15.82
CA ARG A 127 -13.07 -3.30 17.12
C ARG A 127 -13.00 -2.36 18.31
N ARG A 128 -12.23 -1.29 18.19
CA ARG A 128 -12.02 -0.31 19.27
C ARG A 128 -13.18 0.69 19.38
N GLU A 129 -13.63 1.21 18.22
CA GLU A 129 -14.59 2.32 18.20
C GLU A 129 -16.05 1.89 18.10
N SER A 130 -16.33 0.67 17.60
CA SER A 130 -17.70 0.26 17.31
C SER A 130 -18.14 -0.98 18.08
N ARG A 131 -19.30 -0.86 18.77
CA ARG A 131 -20.00 -2.01 19.39
C ARG A 131 -20.67 -2.90 18.34
N HIS A 132 -21.00 -2.36 17.16
CA HIS A 132 -21.74 -3.03 16.08
C HIS A 132 -20.86 -3.14 14.84
N ARG A 133 -19.94 -4.11 14.86
CA ARG A 133 -18.91 -4.27 13.81
C ARG A 133 -19.48 -4.40 12.41
N TRP A 134 -20.53 -5.22 12.22
CA TRP A 134 -21.12 -5.39 10.90
C TRP A 134 -21.61 -4.08 10.29
N PHE A 135 -22.28 -3.22 11.10
CA PHE A 135 -22.74 -1.91 10.65
C PHE A 135 -21.58 -0.97 10.30
N ALA A 136 -20.52 -0.99 11.10
CA ALA A 136 -19.31 -0.22 10.81
C ALA A 136 -18.62 -0.70 9.52
N TYR A 137 -18.56 -2.01 9.28
CA TYR A 137 -18.04 -2.54 8.01
C TYR A 137 -18.94 -2.20 6.82
N THR A 138 -20.26 -2.22 6.96
CA THR A 138 -21.19 -1.76 5.91
C THR A 138 -20.96 -0.29 5.58
N ALA A 139 -20.85 0.58 6.57
CA ALA A 139 -20.55 2.00 6.36
C ALA A 139 -19.18 2.18 5.68
N ALA A 140 -18.16 1.47 6.12
CA ALA A 140 -16.82 1.52 5.53
C ALA A 140 -16.82 1.01 4.07
N ALA A 141 -17.58 -0.04 3.75
CA ALA A 141 -17.74 -0.53 2.38
C ALA A 141 -18.44 0.50 1.48
N CYS A 142 -19.49 1.15 1.98
CA CYS A 142 -20.14 2.26 1.28
C CYS A 142 -19.17 3.42 1.03
N MET A 143 -18.39 3.81 2.03
CA MET A 143 -17.37 4.84 1.88
C MET A 143 -16.28 4.43 0.88
N LEU A 144 -15.83 3.18 0.91
CA LEU A 144 -14.84 2.67 -0.04
C LEU A 144 -15.36 2.73 -1.48
N ALA A 145 -16.63 2.34 -1.71
CA ALA A 145 -17.27 2.35 -3.01
C ALA A 145 -17.44 3.76 -3.60
N LEU A 146 -17.48 4.80 -2.76
CA LEU A 146 -17.58 6.20 -3.22
C LEU A 146 -16.24 6.78 -3.68
N LEU A 147 -15.10 6.19 -3.32
CA LEU A 147 -13.79 6.66 -3.77
C LEU A 147 -13.68 6.50 -5.30
N GLU A 148 -13.33 7.57 -6.01
CA GLU A 148 -13.16 7.52 -7.46
C GLU A 148 -12.15 6.46 -7.92
N PRO A 149 -10.97 6.31 -7.29
CA PRO A 149 -10.04 5.24 -7.67
C PRO A 149 -10.64 3.84 -7.59
N VAL A 150 -11.55 3.60 -6.65
CA VAL A 150 -12.26 2.32 -6.50
C VAL A 150 -13.32 2.16 -7.58
N ARG A 151 -14.12 3.20 -7.81
CA ARG A 151 -15.14 3.22 -8.88
C ARG A 151 -14.50 2.95 -10.24
N ASP A 152 -13.42 3.64 -10.55
CA ASP A 152 -12.68 3.47 -11.80
C ASP A 152 -12.06 2.07 -11.90
N THR A 153 -11.45 1.55 -10.82
CA THR A 153 -10.94 0.17 -10.80
C THR A 153 -12.03 -0.83 -11.16
N VAL A 154 -13.21 -0.70 -10.55
CA VAL A 154 -14.35 -1.60 -10.78
C VAL A 154 -14.89 -1.42 -12.18
N SER A 155 -15.12 -0.19 -12.66
CA SER A 155 -15.76 0.11 -13.93
C SER A 155 -14.87 -0.13 -15.16
N PHE A 156 -13.56 -0.07 -15.01
CA PHE A 156 -12.61 -0.50 -16.03
C PHE A 156 -12.34 -2.02 -16.01
N GLY A 157 -12.73 -2.71 -14.94
CA GLY A 157 -12.37 -4.12 -14.74
C GLY A 157 -10.89 -4.33 -14.43
N GLN A 158 -10.29 -3.38 -13.72
CA GLN A 158 -8.87 -3.37 -13.35
C GLN A 158 -8.55 -4.30 -12.16
N VAL A 159 -7.30 -4.76 -12.11
CA VAL A 159 -6.80 -5.67 -11.06
C VAL A 159 -6.22 -4.94 -9.83
N ASN A 160 -6.28 -3.60 -9.77
CA ASN A 160 -5.54 -2.82 -8.77
C ASN A 160 -5.98 -3.09 -7.33
N LEU A 161 -7.28 -3.35 -7.06
CA LEU A 161 -7.74 -3.74 -5.73
C LEU A 161 -7.18 -5.10 -5.32
N LEU A 162 -7.09 -6.06 -6.25
CA LEU A 162 -6.48 -7.37 -6.00
C LEU A 162 -4.99 -7.21 -5.64
N LEU A 163 -4.25 -6.41 -6.40
CA LEU A 163 -2.83 -6.14 -6.12
C LEU A 163 -2.64 -5.48 -4.75
N LEU A 164 -3.48 -4.49 -4.41
CA LEU A 164 -3.45 -3.85 -3.09
C LEU A 164 -3.78 -4.86 -1.97
N ALA A 165 -4.77 -5.74 -2.17
CA ALA A 165 -5.12 -6.77 -1.19
C ALA A 165 -3.97 -7.76 -0.95
N LEU A 166 -3.27 -8.22 -2.01
CA LEU A 166 -2.09 -9.08 -1.92
C LEU A 166 -0.97 -8.41 -1.11
N VAL A 167 -0.66 -7.16 -1.41
CA VAL A 167 0.37 -6.40 -0.70
C VAL A 167 -0.02 -6.16 0.77
N LEU A 168 -1.28 -5.82 1.05
CA LEU A 168 -1.76 -5.63 2.42
C LEU A 168 -1.84 -6.94 3.21
N ALA A 169 -2.05 -8.09 2.56
CA ALA A 169 -1.92 -9.39 3.22
C ALA A 169 -0.50 -9.57 3.78
N ASP A 170 0.54 -9.20 3.03
CA ASP A 170 1.93 -9.23 3.51
C ASP A 170 2.17 -8.26 4.68
N CYS A 171 1.53 -7.08 4.67
CA CYS A 171 1.56 -6.17 5.82
C CYS A 171 1.04 -6.86 7.10
N ARG A 172 -0.04 -7.63 6.99
CA ARG A 172 -0.58 -8.44 8.12
C ARG A 172 0.36 -9.58 8.51
N LEU A 173 0.96 -10.27 7.55
CA LEU A 173 1.91 -11.35 7.82
C LEU A 173 3.17 -10.84 8.52
N LEU A 174 3.68 -9.67 8.15
CA LEU A 174 4.81 -9.02 8.83
C LEU A 174 4.51 -8.65 10.28
N THR A 175 3.27 -8.27 10.58
CA THR A 175 2.83 -7.93 11.94
C THR A 175 2.44 -9.16 12.75
N ALA A 176 1.74 -10.13 12.16
CA ALA A 176 1.28 -11.37 12.82
C ALA A 176 2.44 -12.29 13.22
N GLY A 177 3.49 -12.36 12.41
CA GLY A 177 4.69 -13.14 12.70
C GLY A 177 5.43 -12.72 13.97
N ARG A 178 5.13 -11.54 14.50
CA ARG A 178 5.68 -11.05 15.77
C ARG A 178 4.86 -11.46 16.99
N ALA A 179 3.59 -11.84 16.84
CA ALA A 179 2.68 -11.97 17.98
C ALA A 179 2.16 -13.39 18.26
N ARG A 180 1.62 -14.11 17.29
CA ARG A 180 0.87 -15.36 17.58
C ARG A 180 1.15 -16.53 16.63
N PHE A 181 1.56 -16.26 15.40
CA PHE A 181 1.73 -17.29 14.37
C PHE A 181 3.04 -17.10 13.60
N PRO A 182 4.20 -17.51 14.19
CA PRO A 182 5.51 -17.35 13.54
C PRO A 182 5.60 -18.07 12.19
N SER A 183 4.87 -19.17 12.01
CA SER A 183 4.82 -19.93 10.76
C SER A 183 4.22 -19.12 9.61
N LEU A 184 3.11 -18.41 9.84
CA LEU A 184 2.47 -17.56 8.83
C LEU A 184 3.37 -16.37 8.43
N GLY A 185 4.08 -15.80 9.39
CA GLY A 185 5.07 -14.75 9.09
C GLY A 185 6.16 -15.20 8.11
N ARG A 186 6.39 -16.51 7.92
CA ARG A 186 7.34 -17.02 6.93
C ARG A 186 6.92 -16.79 5.49
N LEU A 187 5.62 -16.60 5.24
CA LEU A 187 5.04 -16.34 3.93
C LEU A 187 5.04 -14.85 3.55
N ALA A 188 5.42 -13.96 4.49
CA ALA A 188 5.50 -12.53 4.20
C ALA A 188 6.47 -12.26 3.04
N GLY A 189 6.01 -11.52 2.05
CA GLY A 189 6.67 -11.26 0.78
C GLY A 189 6.02 -11.97 -0.42
N LEU A 190 5.24 -13.04 -0.18
CA LEU A 190 4.57 -13.80 -1.26
C LEU A 190 3.59 -12.92 -2.05
N GLY A 191 2.73 -12.18 -1.34
CA GLY A 191 1.74 -11.29 -1.95
C GLY A 191 2.37 -10.14 -2.73
N ILE A 192 3.44 -9.54 -2.17
CA ILE A 192 4.23 -8.50 -2.87
C ILE A 192 4.87 -9.06 -4.13
N GLY A 193 5.48 -10.25 -4.05
CA GLY A 193 6.11 -10.89 -5.20
C GLY A 193 5.12 -11.23 -6.31
N LEU A 194 3.96 -11.80 -5.97
CA LEU A 194 2.88 -12.07 -6.95
C LEU A 194 2.35 -10.78 -7.56
N ALA A 195 2.08 -9.75 -6.74
CA ALA A 195 1.61 -8.47 -7.23
C ALA A 195 2.62 -7.82 -8.21
N ALA A 196 3.93 -7.89 -7.90
CA ALA A 196 5.00 -7.39 -8.75
C ALA A 196 5.12 -8.18 -10.08
N ALA A 197 4.89 -9.50 -10.06
CA ALA A 197 4.89 -10.33 -11.26
C ALA A 197 3.68 -10.08 -12.17
N ILE A 198 2.52 -9.74 -11.59
CA ILE A 198 1.31 -9.38 -12.36
C ILE A 198 1.43 -7.97 -12.94
N LYS A 199 1.97 -7.02 -12.17
CA LYS A 199 2.13 -5.61 -12.57
C LYS A 199 3.40 -5.06 -11.92
N LEU A 200 4.23 -4.34 -12.67
CA LEU A 200 5.54 -3.91 -12.17
C LEU A 200 5.47 -2.86 -11.02
N THR A 201 4.41 -2.05 -10.98
CA THR A 201 4.27 -0.97 -9.97
C THR A 201 4.44 -1.45 -8.52
N PRO A 202 3.87 -2.59 -8.07
CA PRO A 202 4.08 -3.12 -6.72
C PRO A 202 5.53 -3.51 -6.38
N ALA A 203 6.45 -3.58 -7.35
CA ALA A 203 7.86 -3.90 -7.07
C ALA A 203 8.53 -2.89 -6.10
N ILE A 204 8.01 -1.67 -5.98
CA ILE A 204 8.47 -0.70 -4.98
C ILE A 204 8.33 -1.23 -3.54
N PHE A 205 7.39 -2.15 -3.28
CA PHE A 205 7.26 -2.79 -1.96
C PHE A 205 8.39 -3.79 -1.69
N ILE A 206 9.04 -4.35 -2.73
CA ILE A 206 10.30 -5.11 -2.57
C ILE A 206 11.40 -4.15 -2.09
N CYS A 207 11.51 -2.97 -2.70
CA CYS A 207 12.43 -1.93 -2.26
C CYS A 207 12.13 -1.50 -0.81
N TYR A 208 10.85 -1.38 -0.43
CA TYR A 208 10.43 -1.11 0.96
C TYR A 208 10.96 -2.18 1.92
N LEU A 209 10.81 -3.46 1.59
CA LEU A 209 11.31 -4.55 2.42
C LEU A 209 12.84 -4.50 2.57
N LEU A 210 13.56 -4.18 1.50
CA LEU A 210 15.03 -4.05 1.51
C LEU A 210 15.48 -2.87 2.39
N ILE A 211 14.95 -1.66 2.18
CA ILE A 211 15.36 -0.46 2.94
C ILE A 211 14.97 -0.51 4.41
N THR A 212 13.95 -1.32 4.74
CA THR A 212 13.50 -1.55 6.12
C THR A 212 14.14 -2.80 6.75
N ARG A 213 15.10 -3.43 6.05
CA ARG A 213 15.87 -4.61 6.51
C ARG A 213 15.00 -5.83 6.82
N ARG A 214 13.91 -6.00 6.07
CA ARG A 214 13.04 -7.18 6.13
C ARG A 214 13.57 -8.28 5.18
N TRP A 215 14.86 -8.64 5.34
CA TRP A 215 15.63 -9.44 4.38
C TRP A 215 14.94 -10.73 3.96
N ARG A 216 14.33 -11.46 4.93
CA ARG A 216 13.62 -12.70 4.62
C ARG A 216 12.39 -12.45 3.76
N ALA A 217 11.55 -11.48 4.12
CA ALA A 217 10.37 -11.14 3.32
C ALA A 217 10.76 -10.60 1.94
N ALA A 218 11.86 -9.82 1.85
CA ALA A 218 12.41 -9.38 0.58
C ALA A 218 12.87 -10.58 -0.27
N GLY A 219 13.57 -11.56 0.33
CA GLY A 219 13.97 -12.79 -0.36
C GLY A 219 12.78 -13.59 -0.86
N VAL A 220 11.71 -13.73 -0.06
CA VAL A 220 10.47 -14.39 -0.49
C VAL A 220 9.82 -13.62 -1.64
N ALA A 221 9.72 -12.28 -1.55
CA ALA A 221 9.11 -11.46 -2.59
C ALA A 221 9.90 -11.51 -3.91
N ILE A 222 11.23 -11.40 -3.84
CA ILE A 222 12.11 -11.54 -5.02
C ILE A 222 11.99 -12.94 -5.60
N GLY A 223 12.09 -13.98 -4.77
CA GLY A 223 11.98 -15.37 -5.21
C GLY A 223 10.64 -15.67 -5.88
N THR A 224 9.54 -15.14 -5.31
CA THR A 224 8.20 -15.30 -5.89
C THR A 224 8.07 -14.56 -7.22
N ALA A 225 8.49 -13.29 -7.29
CA ALA A 225 8.44 -12.51 -8.52
C ALA A 225 9.30 -13.12 -9.62
N SER A 226 10.54 -13.52 -9.28
CA SER A 226 11.46 -14.19 -10.21
C SER A 226 10.92 -15.55 -10.66
N GLY A 227 10.41 -16.37 -9.73
CA GLY A 227 9.80 -17.67 -10.07
C GLY A 227 8.61 -17.55 -11.00
N ALA A 228 7.72 -16.59 -10.75
CA ALA A 228 6.58 -16.29 -11.62
C ALA A 228 7.03 -15.79 -13.01
N THR A 229 8.05 -14.93 -13.06
CA THR A 229 8.63 -14.44 -14.32
C THR A 229 9.30 -15.58 -15.11
N LEU A 230 10.06 -16.45 -14.43
CA LEU A 230 10.70 -17.62 -15.07
C LEU A 230 9.66 -18.63 -15.56
N LEU A 231 8.60 -18.87 -14.77
CA LEU A 231 7.48 -19.70 -15.21
C LEU A 231 6.85 -19.15 -16.50
N ALA A 232 6.64 -17.82 -16.55
CA ALA A 232 6.12 -17.19 -17.74
C ALA A 232 7.09 -17.26 -18.92
N ALA A 233 8.39 -17.11 -18.68
CA ALA A 233 9.41 -17.26 -19.72
C ALA A 233 9.48 -18.70 -20.28
N TRP A 234 9.26 -19.69 -19.41
CA TRP A 234 9.20 -21.10 -19.82
C TRP A 234 7.91 -21.40 -20.61
N ALA A 235 6.75 -20.96 -20.11
CA ALA A 235 5.45 -21.24 -20.71
C ALA A 235 5.17 -20.41 -21.98
N ALA A 236 5.71 -19.20 -22.06
CA ALA A 236 5.47 -18.24 -23.13
C ALA A 236 6.76 -17.48 -23.50
N PRO A 237 7.77 -18.16 -24.08
CA PRO A 237 9.10 -17.56 -24.32
C PRO A 237 9.06 -16.38 -25.26
N THR A 238 8.31 -16.43 -26.34
CA THR A 238 8.16 -15.33 -27.31
C THR A 238 7.53 -14.10 -26.64
N ALA A 239 6.39 -14.26 -25.96
CA ALA A 239 5.73 -13.18 -25.26
C ALA A 239 6.66 -12.56 -24.18
N SER A 240 7.42 -13.40 -23.46
CA SER A 240 8.36 -12.92 -22.46
C SER A 240 9.50 -12.11 -23.08
N ARG A 241 10.06 -12.56 -24.19
CA ARG A 241 11.07 -11.80 -24.92
C ARG A 241 10.52 -10.45 -25.36
N THR A 242 9.40 -10.44 -26.10
CA THR A 242 8.77 -9.21 -26.60
C THR A 242 8.46 -8.23 -25.45
N PHE A 243 7.96 -8.73 -24.30
CA PHE A 243 7.69 -7.85 -23.16
C PHE A 243 8.94 -7.13 -22.66
N TRP A 244 10.00 -7.89 -22.37
CA TRP A 244 11.19 -7.33 -21.71
C TRP A 244 12.07 -6.50 -22.65
N THR A 245 12.04 -6.77 -23.98
CA THR A 245 12.85 -6.06 -24.97
C THR A 245 12.13 -4.88 -25.62
N GLU A 246 10.79 -4.90 -25.71
CA GLU A 246 10.02 -3.96 -26.52
C GLU A 246 8.83 -3.35 -25.77
N ALA A 247 7.83 -4.18 -25.38
CA ALA A 247 6.53 -3.68 -24.92
C ALA A 247 6.62 -2.86 -23.64
N MET A 248 7.52 -3.22 -22.71
CA MET A 248 7.73 -2.51 -21.45
C MET A 248 8.29 -1.08 -21.66
N TRP A 249 9.02 -0.86 -22.74
CA TRP A 249 9.68 0.41 -23.04
C TRP A 249 8.84 1.32 -23.94
N ASN A 250 7.79 0.78 -24.56
CA ASN A 250 6.91 1.53 -25.47
C ASN A 250 5.78 2.22 -24.68
N THR A 251 5.95 3.52 -24.43
CA THR A 251 4.95 4.35 -23.71
C THR A 251 3.79 4.80 -24.60
N ASP A 252 3.88 4.69 -25.93
CA ASP A 252 2.83 5.15 -26.85
C ASP A 252 1.53 4.32 -26.71
N ARG A 253 1.68 3.10 -26.19
CA ARG A 253 0.56 2.19 -25.92
C ARG A 253 -0.30 2.58 -24.72
N VAL A 254 0.16 3.49 -23.87
CA VAL A 254 -0.56 3.87 -22.64
C VAL A 254 -1.28 5.23 -22.74
N GLY A 255 -1.15 5.94 -23.88
CA GLY A 255 -1.77 7.23 -24.12
C GLY A 255 -0.93 8.42 -23.67
N SER A 256 -1.47 9.65 -23.84
CA SER A 256 -0.76 10.90 -23.53
C SER A 256 -0.38 10.98 -22.04
N LEU A 257 0.89 11.29 -21.76
CA LEU A 257 1.39 11.50 -20.41
C LEU A 257 0.75 12.72 -19.73
N ALA A 258 0.37 13.75 -20.50
CA ALA A 258 -0.30 14.95 -19.98
C ALA A 258 -1.80 14.76 -19.73
N TYR A 259 -2.38 13.64 -20.17
CA TYR A 259 -3.80 13.38 -19.93
C TYR A 259 -4.13 13.50 -18.44
N VAL A 260 -5.22 14.22 -18.13
CA VAL A 260 -5.58 14.60 -16.76
C VAL A 260 -5.70 13.41 -15.79
N SER A 261 -6.05 12.22 -16.27
CA SER A 261 -6.09 11.00 -15.47
C SER A 261 -4.72 10.54 -14.98
N ASN A 262 -3.61 10.97 -15.63
CA ASN A 262 -2.26 10.63 -15.18
C ASN A 262 -1.82 11.49 -14.00
N GLN A 263 -2.03 11.01 -12.81
CA GLN A 263 -1.74 11.69 -11.54
C GLN A 263 -0.36 11.29 -10.97
N SER A 264 0.64 11.20 -11.83
CA SER A 264 2.05 10.99 -11.49
C SER A 264 2.85 12.30 -11.51
N TRP A 265 4.08 12.26 -10.95
CA TRP A 265 5.04 13.36 -11.08
C TRP A 265 5.32 13.67 -12.56
N GLN A 266 5.47 12.64 -13.39
CA GLN A 266 5.69 12.82 -14.83
C GLN A 266 4.47 13.41 -15.54
N GLY A 267 3.25 12.97 -15.19
CA GLY A 267 2.02 13.54 -15.73
C GLY A 267 1.86 15.02 -15.38
N MET A 268 2.25 15.42 -14.16
CA MET A 268 2.25 16.83 -13.75
C MET A 268 3.26 17.65 -14.57
N LEU A 269 4.46 17.13 -14.79
CA LEU A 269 5.47 17.82 -15.61
C LEU A 269 5.01 17.92 -17.08
N ALA A 270 4.41 16.87 -17.63
CA ALA A 270 3.88 16.89 -18.98
C ALA A 270 2.80 17.97 -19.14
N ARG A 271 1.84 18.07 -18.20
CA ARG A 271 0.83 19.16 -18.22
C ARG A 271 1.41 20.57 -18.06
N LEU A 272 2.59 20.70 -17.45
CA LEU A 272 3.26 21.99 -17.31
C LEU A 272 3.92 22.45 -18.61
N THR A 273 4.35 21.51 -19.46
CA THR A 273 5.14 21.79 -20.66
C THR A 273 4.37 21.67 -21.96
N GLU A 274 3.26 20.90 -22.01
CA GLU A 274 2.40 20.81 -23.21
C GLU A 274 1.67 22.13 -23.50
N PRO A 275 1.42 22.47 -24.79
CA PRO A 275 1.83 21.75 -26.00
C PRO A 275 3.24 22.13 -26.51
N PHE A 276 4.01 22.91 -25.76
CA PHE A 276 5.19 23.61 -26.27
C PHE A 276 6.48 22.79 -26.21
N ALA A 277 6.58 21.81 -25.31
CA ALA A 277 7.79 21.03 -25.13
C ALA A 277 7.54 19.67 -24.49
N GLU A 278 8.43 18.72 -24.75
CA GLU A 278 8.55 17.47 -23.97
C GLU A 278 9.02 17.77 -22.53
N PRO A 279 8.50 17.07 -21.50
CA PRO A 279 8.96 17.25 -20.13
C PRO A 279 10.44 16.88 -19.99
N SER A 280 11.21 17.73 -19.33
CA SER A 280 12.64 17.49 -19.12
C SER A 280 12.89 16.21 -18.34
N ARG A 281 13.60 15.25 -18.94
CA ARG A 281 14.01 13.99 -18.30
C ARG A 281 14.86 14.23 -17.05
N ALA A 282 15.69 15.28 -17.06
CA ALA A 282 16.52 15.64 -15.90
C ALA A 282 15.66 16.13 -14.73
N VAL A 283 14.68 17.01 -14.97
CA VAL A 283 13.75 17.50 -13.92
C VAL A 283 12.92 16.35 -13.38
N TRP A 284 12.43 15.46 -14.25
CA TRP A 284 11.74 14.25 -13.84
C TRP A 284 12.62 13.36 -12.94
N ALA A 285 13.84 13.05 -13.37
CA ALA A 285 14.74 12.17 -12.63
C ALA A 285 15.13 12.76 -11.26
N VAL A 286 15.45 14.05 -11.19
CA VAL A 286 15.74 14.74 -9.92
C VAL A 286 14.52 14.65 -8.98
N GLY A 287 13.31 14.93 -9.47
CA GLY A 287 12.09 14.80 -8.68
C GLY A 287 11.88 13.38 -8.17
N VAL A 288 12.07 12.36 -9.01
CA VAL A 288 11.97 10.94 -8.61
C VAL A 288 12.99 10.61 -7.51
N VAL A 289 14.25 11.04 -7.64
CA VAL A 289 15.29 10.80 -6.62
C VAL A 289 14.92 11.44 -5.29
N LEU A 290 14.43 12.69 -5.31
CA LEU A 290 14.00 13.39 -4.10
C LEU A 290 12.78 12.71 -3.45
N LEU A 291 11.80 12.29 -4.24
CA LEU A 291 10.62 11.55 -3.77
C LEU A 291 11.00 10.20 -3.14
N LEU A 292 11.90 9.46 -3.78
CA LEU A 292 12.40 8.18 -3.27
C LEU A 292 13.24 8.37 -2.00
N TRP A 293 14.06 9.40 -1.92
CA TRP A 293 14.81 9.73 -0.70
C TRP A 293 13.87 10.07 0.45
N LEU A 294 12.88 10.93 0.23
CA LEU A 294 11.88 11.30 1.22
C LEU A 294 11.08 10.09 1.69
N TRP A 295 10.59 9.28 0.74
CA TRP A 295 9.90 8.03 1.03
C TRP A 295 10.76 7.09 1.87
N ALA A 296 12.00 6.83 1.46
CA ALA A 296 12.89 5.90 2.17
C ALA A 296 13.15 6.36 3.62
N ARG A 297 13.36 7.68 3.82
CA ARG A 297 13.50 8.26 5.15
C ARG A 297 12.25 8.03 6.00
N ARG A 298 11.07 8.34 5.46
CA ARG A 298 9.80 8.23 6.19
C ARG A 298 9.36 6.79 6.42
N ALA A 299 9.57 5.92 5.45
CA ALA A 299 9.30 4.49 5.60
C ALA A 299 10.13 3.85 6.73
N ARG A 300 11.43 4.20 6.82
CA ARG A 300 12.28 3.77 7.94
C ARG A 300 11.80 4.31 9.29
N GLN A 301 11.34 5.57 9.34
CA GLN A 301 10.76 6.15 10.55
C GLN A 301 9.47 5.42 10.97
N ALA A 302 8.58 5.09 10.03
CA ALA A 302 7.37 4.33 10.30
C ALA A 302 7.68 2.97 10.92
N VAL A 303 8.64 2.24 10.34
CA VAL A 303 9.08 0.92 10.87
C VAL A 303 9.75 1.05 12.24
N ALA A 304 10.57 2.08 12.46
CA ALA A 304 11.19 2.35 13.75
C ALA A 304 10.16 2.66 14.84
N ALA A 305 9.03 3.25 14.45
CA ALA A 305 7.87 3.51 15.31
C ALA A 305 6.92 2.30 15.45
N GLY A 306 7.23 1.14 14.85
CA GLY A 306 6.36 -0.04 14.88
C GLY A 306 5.12 0.06 13.96
N ASP A 307 5.01 1.10 13.15
CA ASP A 307 3.82 1.43 12.35
C ASP A 307 3.95 0.88 10.93
N GLU A 308 3.76 -0.42 10.78
CA GLU A 308 3.90 -1.12 9.50
C GLU A 308 2.90 -0.61 8.45
N LEU A 309 1.64 -0.38 8.85
CA LEU A 309 0.60 0.10 7.92
C LEU A 309 0.93 1.50 7.38
N ALA A 310 1.48 2.40 8.21
CA ALA A 310 1.96 3.70 7.74
C ALA A 310 3.12 3.56 6.76
N GLY A 311 4.04 2.61 6.99
CA GLY A 311 5.13 2.30 6.06
C GLY A 311 4.62 1.86 4.68
N PHE A 312 3.62 0.98 4.65
CA PHE A 312 2.95 0.53 3.42
C PHE A 312 2.18 1.68 2.75
N ALA A 313 1.47 2.50 3.53
CA ALA A 313 0.73 3.66 3.03
C ALA A 313 1.66 4.70 2.35
N LEU A 314 2.81 4.99 2.96
CA LEU A 314 3.85 5.86 2.39
C LEU A 314 4.42 5.27 1.09
N THR A 315 4.59 3.95 1.03
CA THR A 315 5.09 3.25 -0.16
C THR A 315 4.08 3.31 -1.29
N GLY A 316 2.78 3.15 -0.99
CA GLY A 316 1.70 3.33 -1.98
C GLY A 316 1.64 4.75 -2.53
N ALA A 317 1.79 5.77 -1.68
CA ALA A 317 1.84 7.17 -2.13
C ALA A 317 3.07 7.44 -3.01
N ALA A 318 4.25 6.93 -2.63
CA ALA A 318 5.46 7.03 -3.43
C ALA A 318 5.31 6.31 -4.78
N ALA A 319 4.71 5.10 -4.81
CA ALA A 319 4.43 4.37 -6.04
C ALA A 319 3.63 5.21 -7.04
N CYS A 320 2.57 5.88 -6.56
CA CYS A 320 1.74 6.75 -7.39
C CYS A 320 2.52 7.94 -7.97
N LEU A 321 3.44 8.51 -7.19
CA LEU A 321 4.21 9.69 -7.60
C LEU A 321 5.34 9.35 -8.56
N VAL A 322 6.10 8.26 -8.30
CA VAL A 322 7.31 7.95 -9.07
C VAL A 322 7.05 7.16 -10.35
N SER A 323 5.92 6.48 -10.44
CA SER A 323 5.51 5.79 -11.67
C SER A 323 5.38 6.80 -12.81
N PRO A 324 5.86 6.51 -14.03
CA PRO A 324 5.65 7.40 -15.18
C PRO A 324 4.17 7.63 -15.48
N VAL A 325 3.36 6.60 -15.26
CA VAL A 325 1.91 6.63 -15.50
C VAL A 325 1.18 6.17 -14.26
N THR A 326 0.35 7.05 -13.71
CA THR A 326 -0.53 6.76 -12.58
C THR A 326 -1.93 7.25 -12.91
N TRP A 327 -2.72 6.37 -13.54
CA TRP A 327 -4.12 6.67 -13.80
C TRP A 327 -4.91 6.78 -12.50
N VAL A 328 -6.05 7.48 -12.52
CA VAL A 328 -6.92 7.68 -11.35
C VAL A 328 -7.20 6.36 -10.60
N HIS A 329 -7.46 5.26 -11.31
CA HIS A 329 -7.69 3.96 -10.69
C HIS A 329 -6.44 3.34 -10.00
N HIS A 330 -5.22 3.85 -10.25
CA HIS A 330 -4.03 3.46 -9.49
C HIS A 330 -4.01 4.08 -8.09
N LEU A 331 -4.74 5.16 -7.84
CA LEU A 331 -4.75 5.84 -6.55
C LEU A 331 -5.44 5.04 -5.43
N VAL A 332 -5.93 3.82 -5.69
CA VAL A 332 -6.31 2.86 -4.64
C VAL A 332 -5.17 2.62 -3.64
N TRP A 333 -3.91 2.83 -4.05
CA TRP A 333 -2.74 2.78 -3.19
C TRP A 333 -2.73 3.83 -2.07
N LEU A 334 -3.59 4.86 -2.14
CA LEU A 334 -3.75 5.87 -1.08
C LEU A 334 -4.75 5.45 0.02
N ILE A 335 -5.54 4.38 -0.19
CA ILE A 335 -6.54 3.89 0.79
C ILE A 335 -5.91 3.62 2.16
N PRO A 336 -4.75 2.94 2.28
CA PRO A 336 -4.12 2.72 3.57
C PRO A 336 -3.76 4.02 4.31
N ALA A 337 -3.40 5.09 3.57
CA ALA A 337 -3.07 6.38 4.17
C ALA A 337 -4.31 7.06 4.78
N LEU A 338 -5.48 6.97 4.12
CA LEU A 338 -6.75 7.42 4.68
C LEU A 338 -7.08 6.69 5.99
N ALA A 339 -6.89 5.38 6.01
CA ALA A 339 -7.11 4.55 7.20
C ALA A 339 -6.17 4.95 8.35
N VAL A 340 -4.89 5.19 8.07
CA VAL A 340 -3.90 5.66 9.07
C VAL A 340 -4.30 7.03 9.62
N LEU A 341 -4.71 7.98 8.77
CA LEU A 341 -5.17 9.30 9.22
C LEU A 341 -6.39 9.17 10.15
N ALA A 342 -7.38 8.38 9.76
CA ALA A 342 -8.58 8.14 10.55
C ALA A 342 -8.26 7.47 11.89
N ASP A 343 -7.46 6.39 11.89
CA ASP A 343 -7.07 5.66 13.11
C ASP A 343 -6.35 6.57 14.11
N LYS A 344 -5.32 7.30 13.64
CA LYS A 344 -4.56 8.21 14.51
C LYS A 344 -5.37 9.41 14.97
N GLY A 345 -6.29 9.90 14.14
CA GLY A 345 -7.24 10.93 14.52
C GLY A 345 -8.19 10.45 15.63
N LEU A 346 -8.71 9.22 15.51
CA LEU A 346 -9.61 8.63 16.52
C LEU A 346 -8.90 8.29 17.83
N ARG A 347 -7.61 7.90 17.78
CA ARG A 347 -6.78 7.65 18.99
C ARG A 347 -6.37 8.91 19.72
N ALA A 348 -6.35 10.08 19.07
CA ALA A 348 -5.97 11.33 19.70
C ALA A 348 -7.04 11.81 20.71
N ASP A 349 -6.63 12.61 21.69
CA ASP A 349 -7.46 13.08 22.80
C ASP A 349 -8.77 13.69 22.32
N PRO A 350 -9.92 13.27 22.90
CA PRO A 350 -11.22 13.84 22.59
C PRO A 350 -11.23 15.36 22.80
N GLY A 351 -11.58 16.13 21.74
CA GLY A 351 -11.58 17.60 21.79
C GLY A 351 -10.23 18.27 21.51
N GLY A 352 -9.13 17.51 21.47
CA GLY A 352 -7.80 18.03 21.20
C GLY A 352 -7.62 18.59 19.79
N ARG A 353 -6.71 19.57 19.62
CA ARG A 353 -6.38 20.15 18.31
C ARG A 353 -5.82 19.10 17.33
N ARG A 354 -5.01 18.14 17.85
CA ARG A 354 -4.43 17.05 17.05
C ARG A 354 -5.53 16.18 16.45
N ARG A 355 -6.53 15.77 17.25
CA ARG A 355 -7.68 14.99 16.78
C ARG A 355 -8.43 15.69 15.65
N ARG A 356 -8.81 16.95 15.87
CA ARG A 356 -9.51 17.75 14.86
C ARG A 356 -8.70 17.84 13.59
N ARG A 357 -7.43 18.18 13.64
CA ARG A 357 -6.54 18.29 12.49
C ARG A 357 -6.47 16.99 11.69
N LEU A 358 -6.21 15.85 12.35
CA LEU A 358 -6.06 14.57 11.66
C LEU A 358 -7.37 14.08 11.02
N LEU A 359 -8.49 14.24 11.73
CA LEU A 359 -9.80 13.91 11.16
C LEU A 359 -10.20 14.86 10.03
N THR A 360 -9.87 16.14 10.11
CA THR A 360 -10.05 17.08 8.99
C THR A 360 -9.19 16.66 7.78
N TRP A 361 -7.93 16.29 7.98
CA TRP A 361 -7.08 15.79 6.91
C TRP A 361 -7.63 14.51 6.28
N ALA A 362 -8.11 13.56 7.10
CA ALA A 362 -8.76 12.34 6.61
C ALA A 362 -10.01 12.68 5.77
N LEU A 363 -10.86 13.57 6.28
CA LEU A 363 -12.10 13.97 5.60
C LEU A 363 -11.82 14.72 4.29
N VAL A 364 -10.89 15.68 4.29
CA VAL A 364 -10.52 16.45 3.10
C VAL A 364 -9.91 15.52 2.05
N SER A 365 -8.97 14.65 2.46
CA SER A 365 -8.36 13.68 1.55
C SER A 365 -9.39 12.72 0.95
N TYR A 366 -10.32 12.25 1.77
CA TYR A 366 -11.43 11.42 1.32
C TYR A 366 -12.36 12.17 0.35
N ALA A 367 -12.76 13.39 0.70
CA ALA A 367 -13.63 14.21 -0.16
C ALA A 367 -12.99 14.52 -1.51
N VAL A 368 -11.71 14.87 -1.53
CA VAL A 368 -10.94 15.08 -2.77
C VAL A 368 -10.92 13.83 -3.63
N LEU A 369 -10.65 12.66 -3.04
CA LEU A 369 -10.64 11.38 -3.78
C LEU A 369 -12.02 10.86 -4.19
N CYS A 370 -13.11 11.42 -3.65
CA CYS A 370 -14.50 11.14 -4.09
C CYS A 370 -14.99 12.09 -5.18
N SER A 371 -14.39 13.29 -5.25
CA SER A 371 -14.95 14.43 -5.98
C SER A 371 -14.86 14.35 -7.49
N SER A 372 -13.96 13.54 -8.02
CA SER A 372 -13.64 13.49 -9.47
C SER A 372 -13.25 14.87 -10.04
N MET A 373 -12.75 15.77 -9.17
CA MET A 373 -12.52 17.18 -9.49
C MET A 373 -11.49 17.40 -10.59
N VAL A 374 -10.55 16.48 -10.77
CA VAL A 374 -9.53 16.60 -11.82
C VAL A 374 -10.14 16.70 -13.22
N TRP A 375 -11.30 16.07 -13.45
CA TRP A 375 -11.99 16.05 -14.73
C TRP A 375 -12.60 17.40 -15.13
N LEU A 376 -12.73 18.37 -14.20
CA LEU A 376 -13.15 19.73 -14.48
C LEU A 376 -12.12 20.47 -15.33
N TRP A 377 -10.86 20.04 -15.27
CA TRP A 377 -9.73 20.60 -16.03
C TRP A 377 -9.17 19.61 -17.07
N ARG A 378 -10.04 18.80 -17.65
CA ARG A 378 -9.66 17.77 -18.63
C ARG A 378 -8.88 18.35 -19.82
N TRP A 379 -9.19 19.57 -20.21
CA TRP A 379 -8.62 20.23 -21.38
C TRP A 379 -7.52 21.26 -21.04
N ASN A 380 -7.09 21.31 -19.78
CA ASN A 380 -6.01 22.18 -19.26
C ASN A 380 -6.21 23.70 -19.52
N ASP A 381 -7.45 24.17 -19.62
CA ASP A 381 -7.81 25.50 -20.10
C ASP A 381 -7.82 26.60 -19.02
N GLY A 382 -7.31 26.34 -17.83
CA GLY A 382 -7.58 27.18 -16.65
C GLY A 382 -6.37 27.98 -16.11
N GLY A 383 -5.24 28.07 -16.79
CA GLY A 383 -4.04 28.73 -16.27
C GLY A 383 -3.56 28.10 -14.95
N ALA A 384 -3.09 28.91 -13.99
CA ALA A 384 -2.59 28.40 -12.69
C ALA A 384 -3.66 27.68 -11.86
N PRO A 385 -4.93 28.15 -11.73
CA PRO A 385 -5.97 27.38 -11.06
C PRO A 385 -6.29 26.06 -11.75
N GLY A 386 -6.31 26.04 -13.09
CA GLY A 386 -6.51 24.83 -13.88
C GLY A 386 -5.39 23.81 -13.65
N PHE A 387 -4.14 24.26 -13.66
CA PHE A 387 -2.99 23.39 -13.36
C PHE A 387 -3.06 22.80 -11.94
N LEU A 388 -3.42 23.60 -10.92
CA LEU A 388 -3.58 23.10 -9.55
C LEU A 388 -4.70 22.08 -9.46
N GLY A 389 -5.85 22.34 -10.09
CA GLY A 389 -6.99 21.43 -10.08
C GLY A 389 -6.75 20.14 -10.86
N ALA A 390 -6.17 20.22 -12.06
CA ALA A 390 -5.80 19.06 -12.87
C ALA A 390 -4.79 18.12 -12.18
N ASN A 391 -4.03 18.63 -11.23
CA ASN A 391 -3.04 17.89 -10.45
C ASN A 391 -3.48 17.62 -8.99
N ALA A 392 -4.77 17.72 -8.68
CA ALA A 392 -5.26 17.62 -7.30
C ALA A 392 -4.84 16.34 -6.58
N TYR A 393 -4.77 15.21 -7.28
CA TYR A 393 -4.39 13.95 -6.68
C TYR A 393 -2.87 13.78 -6.57
N VAL A 394 -2.06 14.46 -7.42
CA VAL A 394 -0.62 14.57 -7.24
C VAL A 394 -0.32 15.31 -5.94
N TRP A 395 -0.98 16.47 -5.72
CA TRP A 395 -0.85 17.24 -4.48
C TRP A 395 -1.30 16.44 -3.27
N MET A 396 -2.36 15.65 -3.40
CA MET A 396 -2.84 14.76 -2.34
C MET A 396 -1.81 13.68 -2.00
N ALA A 397 -1.23 13.02 -3.00
CA ALA A 397 -0.21 12.00 -2.79
C ALA A 397 1.06 12.60 -2.15
N LEU A 398 1.48 13.79 -2.58
CA LEU A 398 2.58 14.55 -1.96
C LEU A 398 2.27 14.93 -0.51
N PHE A 399 1.08 15.46 -0.24
CA PHE A 399 0.61 15.78 1.10
C PHE A 399 0.69 14.55 2.02
N LEU A 400 0.17 13.41 1.57
CA LEU A 400 0.21 12.16 2.32
C LEU A 400 1.65 11.67 2.51
N LEU A 401 2.50 11.74 1.47
CA LEU A 401 3.90 11.37 1.58
C LEU A 401 4.66 12.25 2.58
N LEU A 402 4.35 13.55 2.65
CA LEU A 402 5.02 14.52 3.52
C LEU A 402 4.50 14.53 4.95
N LEU A 403 3.19 14.42 5.15
CA LEU A 403 2.53 14.76 6.41
C LEU A 403 1.76 13.62 7.07
N LEU A 404 1.76 12.38 6.49
CA LEU A 404 1.11 11.23 7.12
C LEU A 404 1.68 11.05 8.54
N PRO A 405 0.86 11.04 9.60
CA PRO A 405 1.37 10.89 10.96
C PRO A 405 1.95 9.48 11.16
N LEU A 406 3.12 9.40 11.77
CA LEU A 406 3.77 8.16 12.15
C LEU A 406 3.54 7.88 13.64
N GLY A 407 3.68 6.62 14.07
CA GLY A 407 3.70 6.25 15.48
C GLY A 407 4.85 6.92 16.22
N GLU A 408 4.74 7.08 17.53
CA GLU A 408 5.86 7.56 18.34
C GLU A 408 6.86 6.42 18.58
N PRO A 409 8.17 6.68 18.45
CA PRO A 409 9.17 5.66 18.73
C PRO A 409 9.00 5.17 20.19
N GLY A 410 8.69 3.89 20.35
CA GLY A 410 8.60 3.26 21.68
C GLY A 410 7.21 3.14 22.31
N ALA A 411 6.15 3.69 21.70
CA ALA A 411 4.79 3.66 22.27
C ALA A 411 4.15 2.25 22.36
N ASP A 412 4.69 1.25 21.67
CA ASP A 412 4.14 -0.12 21.63
C ASP A 412 5.02 -1.17 22.32
N ARG A 413 5.98 -0.76 23.20
CA ARG A 413 6.73 -1.75 24.00
C ARG A 413 5.97 -2.20 25.24
N GLY A 414 4.80 -1.64 25.55
CA GLY A 414 3.86 -2.06 26.57
C GLY A 414 2.67 -2.75 25.94
N GLY A 415 2.77 -4.05 25.60
CA GLY A 415 1.62 -4.87 25.27
C GLY A 415 0.66 -4.91 26.48
N PRO A 416 -0.66 -5.16 26.27
CA PRO A 416 -1.68 -5.17 27.32
C PRO A 416 -1.46 -6.22 28.43
N TYR A 417 -0.33 -6.91 28.44
CA TYR A 417 0.08 -7.91 29.44
C TYR A 417 1.19 -7.45 30.40
N ALA A 418 1.68 -6.20 30.31
CA ALA A 418 2.72 -5.70 31.21
C ALA A 418 2.19 -5.05 32.50
N GLN A 419 0.87 -5.02 32.71
CA GLN A 419 0.25 -4.41 33.90
C GLN A 419 -0.74 -5.33 34.64
N SER A 420 -0.55 -6.64 34.62
CA SER A 420 -1.26 -7.54 35.52
C SER A 420 -0.30 -8.49 36.22
N GLY A 421 0.60 -7.95 37.01
CA GLY A 421 1.30 -8.64 38.08
C GLY A 421 0.62 -8.27 39.40
N PRO A 422 -0.07 -9.21 40.09
CA PRO A 422 -0.60 -8.96 41.41
C PRO A 422 0.50 -9.27 42.45
N TYR A 423 1.39 -8.32 42.70
CA TYR A 423 2.22 -8.29 43.94
C TYR A 423 3.03 -6.99 43.97
N ALA A 424 2.36 -5.91 44.40
CA ALA A 424 3.06 -4.82 45.07
C ALA A 424 2.57 -4.87 46.53
N GLN A 425 3.29 -5.62 47.33
CA GLN A 425 3.08 -5.62 48.80
C GLN A 425 3.49 -4.28 49.35
N SER A 426 2.56 -3.68 50.07
CA SER A 426 2.72 -2.67 51.10
C SER A 426 3.80 -3.06 52.10
N GLY A 427 4.86 -2.32 52.17
CA GLY A 427 5.83 -2.34 53.25
C GLY A 427 5.77 -1.02 54.01
N PRO A 428 5.88 -1.00 55.36
CA PRO A 428 5.61 0.18 56.18
C PRO A 428 6.80 1.10 56.34
N SER A 429 6.49 2.35 56.51
CA SER A 429 7.40 3.42 56.97
C SER A 429 8.15 3.03 58.24
N ALA A 430 9.44 3.16 58.26
CA ALA A 430 10.23 3.30 59.48
C ALA A 430 11.39 4.29 59.30
N THR A 431 11.38 5.24 60.16
CA THR A 431 12.28 6.33 60.43
C THR A 431 13.66 5.90 60.91
N MET A 432 14.67 6.72 60.56
CA MET A 432 15.89 7.11 61.28
C MET A 432 16.84 6.07 61.91
N GLY A 433 18.10 6.22 61.59
CA GLY A 433 19.22 5.82 62.45
C GLY A 433 20.58 5.83 61.76
N LEU A 434 21.38 6.86 62.07
CA LEU A 434 22.83 6.90 61.79
C LEU A 434 23.55 5.69 62.41
N CYS A 435 24.56 5.14 61.78
CA CYS A 435 25.93 5.09 62.29
C CYS A 435 26.87 4.22 61.43
N ALA A 436 28.02 4.65 61.33
CA ALA A 436 29.31 4.40 60.78
C ALA A 436 29.95 2.99 60.94
N HIS A 437 31.03 2.85 60.16
CA HIS A 437 32.23 1.97 60.24
C HIS A 437 32.13 0.56 59.67
N ALA A 438 32.83 0.37 58.57
CA ALA A 438 34.26 0.02 58.41
C ALA A 438 34.52 -1.48 58.14
N THR A 439 35.40 -1.68 57.19
CA THR A 439 36.42 -2.70 57.00
C THR A 439 36.16 -3.98 56.19
N ALA A 440 37.04 -4.06 55.19
CA ALA A 440 37.85 -5.17 54.75
C ALA A 440 37.30 -6.26 53.84
N SER A 441 37.91 -6.29 52.66
CA SER A 441 38.12 -7.44 51.77
C SER A 441 38.76 -8.66 52.44
N PRO A 442 38.84 -9.83 51.89
CA PRO A 442 39.59 -10.10 50.66
C PRO A 442 39.05 -11.22 49.76
N SER A 443 39.57 -11.22 48.54
CA SER A 443 39.53 -12.33 47.57
C SER A 443 40.35 -13.57 48.05
N PRO A 444 40.16 -14.75 47.42
CA PRO A 444 41.27 -15.35 46.69
C PRO A 444 40.86 -15.97 45.33
N SER A 445 41.64 -15.69 44.32
CA SER A 445 42.73 -16.50 43.66
C SER A 445 42.33 -17.80 42.96
N VAL A 446 42.57 -17.75 41.67
CA VAL A 446 42.89 -18.68 40.59
C VAL A 446 43.57 -19.99 40.98
N PRO A 447 43.48 -21.13 40.19
CA PRO A 447 44.51 -21.41 39.21
C PRO A 447 44.01 -21.97 37.85
N VAL A 448 44.64 -21.59 36.84
CA VAL A 448 45.34 -21.94 35.64
C VAL A 448 45.66 -23.45 35.43
N SER A 449 45.66 -23.77 34.16
CA SER A 449 46.31 -24.86 33.38
C SER A 449 45.34 -25.90 32.84
N TRP A 450 45.40 -26.27 31.57
CA TRP A 450 46.46 -26.83 30.68
C TRP A 450 46.06 -26.56 29.23
N LEU A 451 46.87 -25.99 28.43
CA LEU A 451 47.91 -26.39 27.44
C LEU A 451 47.53 -27.52 26.45
N SER A 452 47.58 -27.06 25.18
CA SER A 452 48.21 -27.68 23.99
C SER A 452 47.58 -28.92 23.38
N GLU A 453 47.27 -28.81 22.08
CA GLU A 453 47.99 -29.45 20.98
C GLU A 453 47.36 -29.18 19.65
N GLN A 454 48.13 -28.57 18.74
CA GLN A 454 47.97 -28.74 17.28
C GLN A 454 48.79 -29.99 16.87
N PRO A 455 48.46 -30.65 15.74
CA PRO A 455 49.44 -30.68 14.67
C PRO A 455 48.85 -30.53 13.25
N ALA A 456 49.57 -29.72 12.46
CA ALA A 456 50.28 -30.03 11.23
C ALA A 456 49.52 -30.53 9.99
N SER A 457 49.62 -29.70 8.94
CA SER A 457 49.40 -30.02 7.53
C SER A 457 50.43 -31.04 7.01
N PRO A 458 50.13 -31.68 5.88
CA PRO A 458 51.16 -31.79 4.85
C PRO A 458 50.68 -31.46 3.42
N THR A 459 51.45 -30.57 2.78
CA THR A 459 52.16 -30.62 1.49
C THR A 459 51.48 -31.17 0.23
N ARG A 460 51.49 -30.30 -0.77
CA ARG A 460 51.44 -30.57 -2.22
C ARG A 460 52.65 -31.40 -2.70
N PRO A 461 52.50 -32.12 -3.86
CA PRO A 461 53.11 -31.70 -5.12
C PRO A 461 52.20 -32.02 -6.33
N GLY A 462 52.31 -31.50 -7.55
CA GLY A 462 53.34 -30.92 -8.36
C GLY A 462 52.87 -30.97 -9.81
N SER A 463 52.99 -29.85 -10.49
CA SER A 463 53.32 -29.53 -11.90
C SER A 463 52.90 -30.41 -13.11
N LYS A 464 52.11 -29.76 -14.01
CA LYS A 464 52.29 -29.48 -15.48
C LYS A 464 52.59 -30.64 -16.46
N PRO A 465 52.41 -30.50 -17.83
CA PRO A 465 51.98 -29.36 -18.64
C PRO A 465 50.94 -29.67 -19.76
N ALA A 466 50.55 -28.66 -20.51
CA ALA A 466 49.77 -28.71 -21.76
C ALA A 466 50.57 -29.29 -22.94
N PRO A 467 49.88 -29.64 -24.06
CA PRO A 467 50.18 -28.95 -25.30
C PRO A 467 48.98 -28.56 -26.18
N SER A 468 49.14 -27.46 -26.80
CA SER A 468 48.83 -26.87 -28.09
C SER A 468 48.35 -27.75 -29.26
N GLY A 469 47.54 -27.16 -30.12
CA GLY A 469 47.27 -27.55 -31.50
C GLY A 469 45.82 -27.28 -31.87
N SER A 470 45.42 -26.19 -32.46
CA SER A 470 45.41 -25.69 -33.84
C SER A 470 44.31 -26.30 -34.72
N ALA A 471 43.49 -25.39 -35.24
CA ALA A 471 42.87 -25.28 -36.56
C ALA A 471 41.77 -26.28 -36.99
N GLY A 472 40.68 -25.63 -37.44
CA GLY A 472 39.56 -26.19 -38.17
C GLY A 472 38.40 -25.25 -38.10
#